data_d9094fb0380778f84528622f392a35b3
#
_entry.id   d9094fb0380778f84528622f392a35b3
#
_cell.length_a   1.000
_cell.length_b   1.000
_cell.length_c   1.000
_cell.angle_alpha   90.00
_cell.angle_beta   90.00
_cell.angle_gamma   90.00
#
_symmetry.space_group_name_H-M   'P 1'
#
loop_
_entity.id
_entity.type
_entity.pdbx_description
1 polymer ?
#
loop_
_entity_poly.entity_id
_entity_poly.type
_entity_poly.pdbx_seq_one_letter_code
_entity_poly.pdbx_strand_id
1 'polypeptide(L)'
;WWQLQLVIDEPRLSCYSKLVAVATFYYIICLKESLIFMEKAEKIWNRKFILLFITNLLVLAAFYASIPIIPVYCQEIGITGSRVGIVLTAMSVATVLFRPVAGYLLDNFNRYRVYLLFLTLFCLSFPAFIAFPVFGLLIVVRLYMGVVYSVCASATMTLAGDVLPTSKVTEGISRFAFTVSIGMAVGPYVGLQVQSNMSSKASFLTIFGITVLALICVSCCRMKYPKVQRKKFSIRETIYGPAVPFMLNMMFLMIPYGAVIAYCSILAQEKEIMGHLPYFYICLVVGMLISKLSTQKAIDGGKHRPLVYASLAVLVITMVSFLFLTSGAHLLAAGV
;
A
#
# COMPACT_ATOMS: atom_id res chain seq x y z
N TRP A 1 17.73 -17.00 -43.16
CA TRP A 1 17.07 -18.02 -44.00
C TRP A 1 17.91 -18.41 -45.21
N TRP A 2 18.42 -17.46 -45.95
CA TRP A 2 19.19 -17.72 -47.18
C TRP A 2 20.49 -18.51 -46.91
N GLN A 3 21.22 -18.21 -45.84
CA GLN A 3 22.40 -18.94 -45.41
C GLN A 3 22.11 -20.37 -44.92
N LEU A 4 20.92 -20.60 -44.34
CA LEU A 4 20.51 -21.95 -43.94
C LEU A 4 20.19 -22.84 -45.14
N GLN A 5 19.57 -22.27 -46.16
CA GLN A 5 19.29 -22.96 -47.43
C GLN A 5 20.54 -23.44 -48.11
N LEU A 6 21.62 -22.63 -48.14
CA LEU A 6 22.94 -22.98 -48.71
C LEU A 6 23.62 -24.19 -48.01
N VAL A 7 23.41 -24.32 -46.68
CA VAL A 7 23.98 -25.44 -45.91
C VAL A 7 23.15 -26.72 -46.07
N ILE A 8 21.83 -26.58 -46.27
CA ILE A 8 20.94 -27.74 -46.47
C ILE A 8 21.11 -28.33 -47.87
N ASP A 9 21.40 -27.51 -48.89
CA ASP A 9 21.47 -27.89 -50.29
C ASP A 9 22.89 -28.39 -50.69
N GLU A 10 23.88 -28.40 -49.78
CA GLU A 10 25.22 -28.86 -50.07
C GLU A 10 25.28 -30.38 -50.06
N PRO A 11 25.56 -31.02 -51.23
CA PRO A 11 25.43 -32.49 -51.39
C PRO A 11 26.53 -33.30 -50.68
N ARG A 12 27.56 -32.65 -50.15
CA ARG A 12 28.74 -33.29 -49.50
C ARG A 12 28.59 -33.45 -47.97
N LEU A 13 27.59 -32.87 -47.35
CA LEU A 13 27.41 -32.94 -45.90
C LEU A 13 26.56 -34.14 -45.49
N SER A 14 27.05 -34.95 -44.53
CA SER A 14 26.30 -36.02 -43.92
C SER A 14 24.98 -35.51 -43.30
N CYS A 15 23.94 -36.36 -43.26
CA CYS A 15 22.65 -36.03 -42.64
C CYS A 15 22.80 -35.54 -41.21
N TYR A 16 23.79 -36.08 -40.47
CA TYR A 16 24.11 -35.66 -39.11
C TYR A 16 24.69 -34.23 -39.03
N SER A 17 25.59 -33.86 -39.95
CA SER A 17 26.16 -32.51 -39.98
C SER A 17 25.14 -31.44 -40.42
N LYS A 18 24.17 -31.78 -41.27
CA LYS A 18 23.04 -30.90 -41.62
C LYS A 18 22.12 -30.68 -40.40
N LEU A 19 21.83 -31.70 -39.61
CA LEU A 19 21.01 -31.63 -38.41
C LEU A 19 21.68 -30.81 -37.31
N VAL A 20 22.99 -30.96 -37.12
CA VAL A 20 23.78 -30.15 -36.19
C VAL A 20 23.84 -28.69 -36.64
N ALA A 21 23.96 -28.39 -37.92
CA ALA A 21 24.00 -27.03 -38.44
C ALA A 21 22.61 -26.33 -38.23
N VAL A 22 21.51 -27.04 -38.48
CA VAL A 22 20.16 -26.55 -38.24
C VAL A 22 19.91 -26.31 -36.73
N ALA A 23 20.31 -27.25 -35.86
CA ALA A 23 20.19 -27.12 -34.42
C ALA A 23 21.03 -25.94 -33.88
N THR A 24 22.27 -25.79 -34.39
CA THR A 24 23.14 -24.67 -34.01
C THR A 24 22.57 -23.31 -34.45
N PHE A 25 22.00 -23.26 -35.66
CA PHE A 25 21.39 -22.06 -36.17
C PHE A 25 20.12 -21.67 -35.35
N TYR A 26 19.26 -22.65 -35.01
CA TYR A 26 18.13 -22.46 -34.12
C TYR A 26 18.57 -22.00 -32.73
N TYR A 27 19.64 -22.60 -32.20
CA TYR A 27 20.20 -22.20 -30.90
C TYR A 27 20.75 -20.77 -30.93
N ILE A 28 21.44 -20.38 -32.04
CA ILE A 28 21.94 -19.00 -32.23
C ILE A 28 20.77 -17.99 -32.36
N ILE A 29 19.71 -18.36 -33.07
CA ILE A 29 18.49 -17.49 -33.15
C ILE A 29 17.84 -17.37 -31.78
N CYS A 30 17.64 -18.45 -31.06
CA CYS A 30 17.09 -18.44 -29.71
C CYS A 30 17.98 -17.64 -28.74
N LEU A 31 19.29 -17.78 -28.84
CA LEU A 31 20.26 -16.97 -28.09
C LEU A 31 20.17 -15.47 -28.46
N LYS A 32 20.09 -15.17 -29.75
CA LYS A 32 19.96 -13.79 -30.23
C LYS A 32 18.65 -13.15 -29.84
N GLU A 33 17.54 -13.86 -29.92
CA GLU A 33 16.23 -13.40 -29.38
C GLU A 33 16.26 -13.25 -27.86
N SER A 34 16.89 -14.18 -27.13
CA SER A 34 17.08 -14.08 -25.69
C SER A 34 17.99 -12.90 -25.31
N LEU A 35 19.05 -12.63 -26.06
CA LEU A 35 19.96 -11.49 -25.86
C LEU A 35 19.25 -10.15 -26.21
N ILE A 36 18.47 -10.10 -27.30
CA ILE A 36 17.66 -8.92 -27.65
C ILE A 36 16.56 -8.70 -26.59
N PHE A 37 16.00 -9.78 -26.05
CA PHE A 37 15.03 -9.70 -24.94
C PHE A 37 15.71 -9.26 -23.63
N MET A 38 16.96 -9.66 -23.38
CA MET A 38 17.77 -9.21 -22.23
C MET A 38 18.30 -7.78 -22.42
N GLU A 39 18.63 -7.36 -23.63
CA GLU A 39 19.09 -5.99 -23.94
C GLU A 39 17.94 -4.97 -23.86
N LYS A 40 16.70 -5.41 -24.10
CA LYS A 40 15.47 -4.69 -23.83
C LYS A 40 14.91 -4.96 -22.42
N ALA A 41 15.76 -5.30 -21.46
CA ALA A 41 15.37 -5.43 -20.06
C ALA A 41 14.97 -4.05 -19.54
N GLU A 42 13.74 -3.65 -19.83
CA GLU A 42 13.14 -2.42 -19.34
C GLU A 42 13.29 -2.36 -17.82
N LYS A 43 13.92 -1.29 -17.36
CA LYS A 43 14.22 -1.11 -15.94
C LYS A 43 12.91 -0.91 -15.16
N ILE A 44 12.70 -1.69 -14.10
CA ILE A 44 11.58 -1.48 -13.15
C ILE A 44 11.61 -0.03 -12.64
N TRP A 45 12.80 0.47 -12.29
CA TRP A 45 13.04 1.82 -11.80
C TRP A 45 13.06 2.86 -12.92
N ASN A 46 11.99 2.96 -13.70
CA ASN A 46 11.80 4.06 -14.63
C ASN A 46 11.32 5.33 -13.88
N ARG A 47 11.54 6.51 -14.47
CA ARG A 47 11.19 7.80 -13.86
C ARG A 47 9.74 7.86 -13.37
N LYS A 48 8.80 7.29 -14.13
CA LYS A 48 7.37 7.30 -13.77
C LYS A 48 7.10 6.42 -12.56
N PHE A 49 7.71 5.24 -12.50
CA PHE A 49 7.58 4.33 -11.36
C PHE A 49 8.18 4.94 -10.09
N ILE A 50 9.34 5.60 -10.17
CA ILE A 50 9.97 6.28 -9.03
C ILE A 50 9.05 7.41 -8.52
N LEU A 51 8.51 8.25 -9.42
CA LEU A 51 7.59 9.31 -9.02
C LEU A 51 6.32 8.77 -8.37
N LEU A 52 5.74 7.69 -8.90
CA LEU A 52 4.58 7.03 -8.28
C LEU A 52 4.94 6.38 -6.94
N PHE A 53 6.12 5.78 -6.82
CA PHE A 53 6.62 5.19 -5.58
C PHE A 53 6.74 6.26 -4.47
N ILE A 54 7.38 7.38 -4.77
CA ILE A 54 7.50 8.52 -3.84
C ILE A 54 6.12 9.09 -3.50
N THR A 55 5.27 9.30 -4.50
CA THR A 55 3.91 9.80 -4.29
C THR A 55 3.12 8.89 -3.36
N ASN A 56 3.13 7.58 -3.62
CA ASN A 56 2.42 6.60 -2.78
C ASN A 56 2.97 6.56 -1.36
N LEU A 57 4.31 6.63 -1.21
CA LEU A 57 4.95 6.70 0.10
C LEU A 57 4.47 7.93 0.89
N LEU A 58 4.44 9.10 0.27
CA LEU A 58 3.99 10.35 0.92
C LEU A 58 2.49 10.29 1.28
N VAL A 59 1.65 9.76 0.39
CA VAL A 59 0.20 9.58 0.64
C VAL A 59 -0.03 8.61 1.79
N LEU A 60 0.69 7.49 1.83
CA LEU A 60 0.59 6.51 2.91
C LEU A 60 1.14 7.06 4.22
N ALA A 61 2.26 7.79 4.19
CA ALA A 61 2.78 8.46 5.39
C ALA A 61 1.75 9.46 5.95
N ALA A 62 1.11 10.27 5.11
CA ALA A 62 0.05 11.19 5.51
C ALA A 62 -1.17 10.46 6.09
N PHE A 63 -1.61 9.37 5.44
CA PHE A 63 -2.71 8.54 5.91
C PHE A 63 -2.40 7.93 7.27
N TYR A 64 -1.28 7.24 7.43
CA TYR A 64 -0.91 6.59 8.69
C TYR A 64 -0.59 7.59 9.80
N ALA A 65 -0.04 8.78 9.49
CA ALA A 65 0.14 9.86 10.46
C ALA A 65 -1.19 10.31 11.08
N SER A 66 -2.25 10.38 10.29
CA SER A 66 -3.57 10.85 10.77
C SER A 66 -4.23 9.90 11.77
N ILE A 67 -3.88 8.60 11.76
CA ILE A 67 -4.55 7.60 12.60
C ILE A 67 -4.36 7.86 14.09
N PRO A 68 -3.12 7.97 14.63
CA PRO A 68 -2.90 8.22 16.06
C PRO A 68 -3.17 9.68 16.48
N ILE A 69 -3.11 10.64 15.56
CA ILE A 69 -3.32 12.05 15.86
C ILE A 69 -4.80 12.35 16.14
N ILE A 70 -5.72 11.76 15.38
CA ILE A 70 -7.15 12.07 15.45
C ILE A 70 -7.77 11.74 16.81
N PRO A 71 -7.49 10.58 17.45
CA PRO A 71 -8.01 10.32 18.80
C PRO A 71 -7.57 11.37 19.82
N VAL A 72 -6.30 11.76 19.80
CA VAL A 72 -5.75 12.78 20.70
C VAL A 72 -6.39 14.14 20.42
N TYR A 73 -6.50 14.53 19.16
CA TYR A 73 -7.18 15.75 18.75
C TYR A 73 -8.65 15.78 19.18
N CYS A 74 -9.38 14.66 19.05
CA CYS A 74 -10.75 14.56 19.53
C CYS A 74 -10.85 14.84 21.04
N GLN A 75 -9.92 14.30 21.83
CA GLN A 75 -9.89 14.55 23.28
C GLN A 75 -9.56 16.02 23.61
N GLU A 76 -8.62 16.65 22.88
CA GLU A 76 -8.26 18.07 23.02
C GLU A 76 -9.49 18.99 22.82
N ILE A 77 -10.43 18.62 21.95
CA ILE A 77 -11.67 19.39 21.67
C ILE A 77 -12.88 18.90 22.47
N GLY A 78 -12.65 18.05 23.51
CA GLY A 78 -13.70 17.57 24.41
C GLY A 78 -14.56 16.42 23.90
N ILE A 79 -14.14 15.74 22.82
CA ILE A 79 -14.80 14.53 22.32
C ILE A 79 -14.12 13.31 22.94
N THR A 80 -14.83 12.56 23.79
CA THR A 80 -14.29 11.43 24.55
C THR A 80 -15.13 10.17 24.40
N GLY A 81 -14.61 9.05 24.91
CA GLY A 81 -15.32 7.77 24.97
C GLY A 81 -15.70 7.22 23.59
N SER A 82 -16.87 6.64 23.46
CA SER A 82 -17.37 5.99 22.25
C SER A 82 -17.47 6.91 21.02
N ARG A 83 -17.58 8.23 21.24
CA ARG A 83 -17.65 9.22 20.16
C ARG A 83 -16.35 9.25 19.34
N VAL A 84 -15.19 9.06 19.95
CA VAL A 84 -13.91 8.95 19.25
C VAL A 84 -13.91 7.74 18.32
N GLY A 85 -14.42 6.61 18.81
CA GLY A 85 -14.56 5.39 17.99
C GLY A 85 -15.44 5.60 16.75
N ILE A 86 -16.53 6.34 16.88
CA ILE A 86 -17.41 6.68 15.75
C ILE A 86 -16.66 7.50 14.70
N VAL A 87 -15.90 8.52 15.11
CA VAL A 87 -15.09 9.35 14.21
C VAL A 87 -14.05 8.50 13.48
N LEU A 88 -13.37 7.57 14.18
CA LEU A 88 -12.38 6.69 13.57
C LEU A 88 -13.01 5.71 12.57
N THR A 89 -14.13 5.10 12.93
CA THR A 89 -14.82 4.08 12.12
C THR A 89 -15.45 4.68 10.86
N ALA A 90 -15.94 5.90 10.90
CA ALA A 90 -16.60 6.58 9.78
C ALA A 90 -15.77 6.52 8.49
N MET A 91 -14.47 6.77 8.57
CA MET A 91 -13.57 6.68 7.41
C MET A 91 -13.50 5.28 6.84
N SER A 92 -13.35 4.27 7.68
CA SER A 92 -13.22 2.87 7.26
C SER A 92 -14.49 2.39 6.55
N VAL A 93 -15.66 2.70 7.11
CA VAL A 93 -16.96 2.38 6.50
C VAL A 93 -17.09 3.04 5.12
N ALA A 94 -16.81 4.34 5.00
CA ALA A 94 -16.85 5.03 3.72
C ALA A 94 -15.87 4.45 2.70
N THR A 95 -14.65 4.10 3.13
CA THR A 95 -13.63 3.50 2.28
C THR A 95 -14.09 2.17 1.70
N VAL A 96 -14.66 1.30 2.51
CA VAL A 96 -15.14 -0.03 2.08
C VAL A 96 -16.34 0.11 1.14
N LEU A 97 -17.33 0.92 1.52
CA LEU A 97 -18.53 1.11 0.70
C LEU A 97 -18.25 1.75 -0.65
N PHE A 98 -17.24 2.60 -0.74
CA PHE A 98 -16.89 3.29 -1.99
C PHE A 98 -15.91 2.51 -2.88
N ARG A 99 -15.34 1.38 -2.42
CA ARG A 99 -14.40 0.55 -3.21
C ARG A 99 -14.94 0.13 -4.59
N PRO A 100 -16.20 -0.35 -4.73
CA PRO A 100 -16.75 -0.71 -6.04
C PRO A 100 -16.82 0.48 -7.00
N VAL A 101 -17.19 1.65 -6.47
CA VAL A 101 -17.26 2.90 -7.26
C VAL A 101 -15.87 3.36 -7.66
N ALA A 102 -14.88 3.23 -6.77
CA ALA A 102 -13.48 3.54 -7.07
C ALA A 102 -12.96 2.68 -8.24
N GLY A 103 -13.23 1.37 -8.23
CA GLY A 103 -12.91 0.48 -9.35
C GLY A 103 -13.55 0.92 -10.65
N TYR A 104 -14.86 1.18 -10.63
CA TYR A 104 -15.59 1.66 -11.79
C TYR A 104 -15.02 2.97 -12.35
N LEU A 105 -14.66 3.92 -11.52
CA LEU A 105 -14.05 5.19 -11.96
C LEU A 105 -12.71 4.95 -12.66
N LEU A 106 -11.87 4.07 -12.12
CA LEU A 106 -10.55 3.76 -12.68
C LEU A 106 -10.63 2.96 -13.99
N ASP A 107 -11.68 2.17 -14.17
CA ASP A 107 -11.89 1.38 -15.38
C ASP A 107 -12.55 2.17 -16.50
N ASN A 108 -13.34 3.20 -16.19
CA ASN A 108 -14.13 3.94 -17.19
C ASN A 108 -13.61 5.35 -17.51
N PHE A 109 -12.68 5.87 -16.72
CA PHE A 109 -12.11 7.19 -16.90
C PHE A 109 -10.57 7.13 -16.97
N ASN A 110 -9.95 8.24 -17.35
CA ASN A 110 -8.50 8.35 -17.36
C ASN A 110 -7.96 8.23 -15.90
N ARG A 111 -7.35 7.09 -15.59
CA ARG A 111 -6.84 6.73 -14.26
C ARG A 111 -5.97 7.81 -13.64
N TYR A 112 -5.10 8.42 -14.45
CA TYR A 112 -4.19 9.48 -13.99
C TYR A 112 -4.95 10.76 -13.61
N ARG A 113 -5.95 11.18 -14.42
CA ARG A 113 -6.78 12.37 -14.11
C ARG A 113 -7.66 12.12 -12.89
N VAL A 114 -8.25 10.93 -12.78
CA VAL A 114 -9.03 10.52 -11.60
C VAL A 114 -8.14 10.57 -10.37
N TYR A 115 -6.93 10.01 -10.44
CA TYR A 115 -6.00 10.03 -9.32
C TYR A 115 -5.62 11.46 -8.91
N LEU A 116 -5.26 12.33 -9.84
CA LEU A 116 -4.95 13.73 -9.57
C LEU A 116 -6.11 14.44 -8.87
N LEU A 117 -7.32 14.31 -9.37
CA LEU A 117 -8.52 14.91 -8.78
C LEU A 117 -8.71 14.43 -7.33
N PHE A 118 -8.72 13.11 -7.13
CA PHE A 118 -8.97 12.55 -5.80
C PHE A 118 -7.81 12.80 -4.83
N LEU A 119 -6.57 12.86 -5.30
CA LEU A 119 -5.44 13.27 -4.46
C LEU A 119 -5.54 14.74 -4.03
N THR A 120 -5.99 15.63 -4.92
CA THR A 120 -6.27 17.04 -4.55
C THR A 120 -7.35 17.13 -3.48
N LEU A 121 -8.43 16.37 -3.66
CA LEU A 121 -9.50 16.28 -2.67
C LEU A 121 -9.01 15.68 -1.34
N PHE A 122 -8.09 14.68 -1.38
CA PHE A 122 -7.47 14.11 -0.19
C PHE A 122 -6.60 15.12 0.57
N CYS A 123 -5.85 15.96 -0.14
CA CYS A 123 -5.10 17.05 0.49
C CYS A 123 -6.02 17.97 1.30
N LEU A 124 -7.19 18.33 0.76
CA LEU A 124 -8.14 19.24 1.41
C LEU A 124 -8.80 18.65 2.66
N SER A 125 -8.74 17.34 2.88
CA SER A 125 -9.29 16.73 4.10
C SER A 125 -8.55 17.15 5.37
N PHE A 126 -7.25 17.43 5.31
CA PHE A 126 -6.46 17.75 6.50
C PHE A 126 -6.72 19.15 7.07
N PRO A 127 -6.75 20.23 6.28
CA PRO A 127 -7.19 21.52 6.79
C PRO A 127 -8.66 21.54 7.22
N ALA A 128 -9.51 20.67 6.66
CA ALA A 128 -10.89 20.54 7.08
C ALA A 128 -11.04 20.07 8.55
N PHE A 129 -10.12 19.26 9.09
CA PHE A 129 -10.11 18.92 10.51
C PHE A 129 -9.93 20.13 11.40
N ILE A 130 -9.13 21.11 10.98
CA ILE A 130 -8.85 22.33 11.73
C ILE A 130 -10.03 23.30 11.62
N ALA A 131 -10.65 23.38 10.43
CA ALA A 131 -11.76 24.30 10.15
C ALA A 131 -13.07 23.89 10.85
N PHE A 132 -13.29 22.60 11.10
CA PHE A 132 -14.55 22.06 11.59
C PHE A 132 -14.37 21.23 12.88
N PRO A 133 -13.99 21.84 14.02
CA PRO A 133 -13.72 21.14 15.28
C PRO A 133 -15.00 20.75 16.05
N VAL A 134 -16.01 20.22 15.35
CA VAL A 134 -17.31 19.83 15.93
C VAL A 134 -17.56 18.37 15.60
N PHE A 135 -18.03 17.58 16.56
CA PHE A 135 -18.23 16.13 16.45
C PHE A 135 -18.95 15.71 15.15
N GLY A 136 -20.10 16.30 14.85
CA GLY A 136 -20.87 15.94 13.66
C GLY A 136 -20.12 16.25 12.35
N LEU A 137 -19.43 17.40 12.28
CA LEU A 137 -18.65 17.79 11.11
C LEU A 137 -17.39 16.94 10.95
N LEU A 138 -16.76 16.52 12.05
CA LEU A 138 -15.62 15.59 11.98
C LEU A 138 -16.03 14.24 11.39
N ILE A 139 -17.23 13.74 11.69
CA ILE A 139 -17.75 12.52 11.05
C ILE A 139 -17.88 12.74 9.54
N VAL A 140 -18.43 13.87 9.10
CA VAL A 140 -18.58 14.21 7.68
C VAL A 140 -17.19 14.28 7.00
N VAL A 141 -16.21 14.96 7.61
CA VAL A 141 -14.83 15.04 7.10
C VAL A 141 -14.22 13.65 7.01
N ARG A 142 -14.45 12.76 7.97
CA ARG A 142 -13.93 11.37 7.95
C ARG A 142 -14.61 10.53 6.88
N LEU A 143 -15.93 10.64 6.69
CA LEU A 143 -16.64 9.98 5.59
C LEU A 143 -16.11 10.46 4.23
N TYR A 144 -15.98 11.77 4.05
CA TYR A 144 -15.38 12.38 2.86
C TYR A 144 -13.97 11.84 2.61
N MET A 145 -13.10 11.86 3.64
CA MET A 145 -11.74 11.35 3.56
C MET A 145 -11.71 9.87 3.15
N GLY A 146 -12.64 9.05 3.67
CA GLY A 146 -12.75 7.63 3.32
C GLY A 146 -13.11 7.39 1.85
N VAL A 147 -14.08 8.13 1.32
CA VAL A 147 -14.46 8.11 -0.09
C VAL A 147 -13.26 8.43 -0.97
N VAL A 148 -12.59 9.53 -0.69
CA VAL A 148 -11.48 10.03 -1.50
C VAL A 148 -10.27 9.09 -1.42
N TYR A 149 -9.93 8.63 -0.22
CA TYR A 149 -8.82 7.69 -0.01
C TYR A 149 -9.04 6.34 -0.70
N SER A 150 -10.30 5.86 -0.76
CA SER A 150 -10.65 4.62 -1.47
C SER A 150 -10.19 4.65 -2.94
N VAL A 151 -10.40 5.79 -3.61
CA VAL A 151 -9.97 5.98 -5.01
C VAL A 151 -8.45 6.12 -5.09
N CYS A 152 -7.83 6.93 -4.22
CA CYS A 152 -6.37 7.12 -4.20
C CYS A 152 -5.61 5.81 -4.01
N ALA A 153 -6.01 5.00 -3.02
CA ALA A 153 -5.37 3.72 -2.71
C ALA A 153 -5.49 2.70 -3.86
N SER A 154 -6.64 2.68 -4.54
CA SER A 154 -6.85 1.80 -5.70
C SER A 154 -6.08 2.29 -6.93
N ALA A 155 -6.06 3.61 -7.15
CA ALA A 155 -5.42 4.23 -8.31
C ALA A 155 -3.90 4.04 -8.30
N THR A 156 -3.22 4.20 -7.16
CA THR A 156 -1.76 4.08 -7.08
C THR A 156 -1.24 2.71 -7.49
N MET A 157 -1.89 1.64 -7.03
CA MET A 157 -1.53 0.26 -7.41
C MET A 157 -1.76 0.00 -8.90
N THR A 158 -2.90 0.47 -9.43
CA THR A 158 -3.22 0.31 -10.86
C THR A 158 -2.25 1.09 -11.72
N LEU A 159 -1.95 2.35 -11.37
CA LEU A 159 -0.99 3.19 -12.09
C LEU A 159 0.44 2.63 -12.03
N ALA A 160 0.84 2.05 -10.89
CA ALA A 160 2.13 1.39 -10.77
C ALA A 160 2.22 0.18 -11.72
N GLY A 161 1.16 -0.62 -11.82
CA GLY A 161 1.08 -1.73 -12.78
C GLY A 161 1.17 -1.25 -14.24
N ASP A 162 0.48 -0.15 -14.58
CA ASP A 162 0.43 0.39 -15.94
C ASP A 162 1.79 0.94 -16.46
N VAL A 163 2.71 1.32 -15.57
CA VAL A 163 4.03 1.84 -15.95
C VAL A 163 5.14 0.79 -15.91
N LEU A 164 4.84 -0.41 -15.44
CA LEU A 164 5.79 -1.51 -15.37
C LEU A 164 5.78 -2.32 -16.67
N PRO A 165 6.94 -2.87 -17.07
CA PRO A 165 7.00 -3.84 -18.14
C PRO A 165 6.18 -5.08 -17.81
N THR A 166 5.46 -5.65 -18.78
CA THR A 166 4.60 -6.84 -18.58
C THR A 166 5.34 -8.03 -17.97
N SER A 167 6.62 -8.21 -18.31
CA SER A 167 7.50 -9.27 -17.79
C SER A 167 7.90 -9.08 -16.32
N LYS A 168 7.77 -7.86 -15.77
CA LYS A 168 8.25 -7.49 -14.42
C LYS A 168 7.18 -6.91 -13.52
N VAL A 169 5.91 -7.02 -13.89
CA VAL A 169 4.79 -6.46 -13.11
C VAL A 169 4.76 -7.03 -11.69
N THR A 170 4.86 -8.34 -11.52
CA THR A 170 4.82 -8.99 -10.20
C THR A 170 5.97 -8.52 -9.31
N GLU A 171 7.19 -8.47 -9.83
CA GLU A 171 8.37 -8.00 -9.10
C GLU A 171 8.25 -6.50 -8.75
N GLY A 172 7.81 -5.68 -9.71
CA GLY A 172 7.63 -4.25 -9.50
C GLY A 172 6.56 -3.94 -8.47
N ILE A 173 5.41 -4.62 -8.50
CA ILE A 173 4.34 -4.47 -7.51
C ILE A 173 4.80 -4.93 -6.12
N SER A 174 5.59 -6.01 -6.01
CA SER A 174 6.19 -6.43 -4.74
C SER A 174 7.11 -5.36 -4.16
N ARG A 175 7.93 -4.71 -5.00
CA ARG A 175 8.76 -3.57 -4.58
C ARG A 175 7.91 -2.35 -4.20
N PHE A 176 6.85 -2.08 -4.95
CA PHE A 176 5.92 -0.98 -4.65
C PHE A 176 5.24 -1.15 -3.29
N ALA A 177 4.96 -2.38 -2.88
CA ALA A 177 4.38 -2.68 -1.58
C ALA A 177 5.26 -2.28 -0.37
N PHE A 178 6.58 -2.07 -0.55
CA PHE A 178 7.44 -1.53 0.51
C PHE A 178 7.03 -0.11 0.94
N THR A 179 6.39 0.67 0.05
CA THR A 179 5.87 1.99 0.43
C THR A 179 4.87 1.93 1.58
N VAL A 180 4.12 0.82 1.70
CA VAL A 180 3.17 0.62 2.79
C VAL A 180 3.93 0.50 4.12
N SER A 181 4.93 -0.38 4.20
CA SER A 181 5.71 -0.59 5.41
C SER A 181 6.44 0.68 5.85
N ILE A 182 7.08 1.38 4.90
CA ILE A 182 7.79 2.64 5.19
C ILE A 182 6.80 3.73 5.63
N GLY A 183 5.65 3.85 4.94
CA GLY A 183 4.61 4.82 5.29
C GLY A 183 4.02 4.58 6.69
N MET A 184 3.84 3.31 7.08
CA MET A 184 3.38 2.92 8.43
C MET A 184 4.37 3.29 9.54
N ALA A 185 5.68 3.31 9.26
CA ALA A 185 6.69 3.73 10.22
C ALA A 185 6.82 5.25 10.28
N VAL A 186 7.08 5.86 9.12
CA VAL A 186 7.41 7.28 9.01
C VAL A 186 6.22 8.17 9.32
N GLY A 187 5.02 7.79 8.86
CA GLY A 187 3.81 8.59 9.04
C GLY A 187 3.50 8.91 10.51
N PRO A 188 3.19 7.88 11.34
CA PRO A 188 2.87 8.09 12.75
C PRO A 188 4.03 8.74 13.53
N TYR A 189 5.28 8.36 13.21
CA TYR A 189 6.46 8.94 13.85
C TYR A 189 6.51 10.47 13.64
N VAL A 190 6.46 10.91 12.39
CA VAL A 190 6.48 12.36 12.06
C VAL A 190 5.26 13.07 12.66
N GLY A 191 4.08 12.50 12.49
CA GLY A 191 2.84 13.10 12.96
C GLY A 191 2.81 13.30 14.48
N LEU A 192 3.19 12.27 15.24
CA LEU A 192 3.22 12.32 16.71
C LEU A 192 4.35 13.20 17.25
N GLN A 193 5.53 13.23 16.60
CA GLN A 193 6.61 14.12 16.98
C GLN A 193 6.22 15.60 16.82
N VAL A 194 5.52 15.95 15.74
CA VAL A 194 5.01 17.32 15.58
C VAL A 194 3.92 17.61 16.61
N GLN A 195 3.03 16.65 16.88
CA GLN A 195 1.95 16.80 17.86
C GLN A 195 2.50 17.04 19.27
N SER A 196 3.48 16.25 19.72
CA SER A 196 4.06 16.36 21.05
C SER A 196 4.87 17.64 21.26
N ASN A 197 5.53 18.15 20.21
CA ASN A 197 6.38 19.32 20.31
C ASN A 197 5.64 20.65 20.01
N MET A 198 4.51 20.60 19.30
CA MET A 198 3.78 21.81 18.89
C MET A 198 2.29 21.73 19.23
N SER A 199 1.49 21.06 18.38
CA SER A 199 0.04 20.89 18.57
C SER A 199 -0.55 19.93 17.53
N SER A 200 -1.77 19.43 17.80
CA SER A 200 -2.52 18.63 16.81
C SER A 200 -2.81 19.40 15.52
N LYS A 201 -3.06 20.73 15.61
CA LYS A 201 -3.25 21.58 14.42
C LYS A 201 -1.99 21.66 13.55
N ALA A 202 -0.81 21.78 14.17
CA ALA A 202 0.47 21.77 13.46
C ALA A 202 0.70 20.44 12.76
N SER A 203 0.32 19.32 13.38
CA SER A 203 0.40 17.99 12.76
C SER A 203 -0.47 17.89 11.51
N PHE A 204 -1.71 18.37 11.54
CA PHE A 204 -2.57 18.38 10.34
C PHE A 204 -2.00 19.27 9.23
N LEU A 205 -1.41 20.42 9.54
CA LEU A 205 -0.74 21.27 8.55
C LEU A 205 0.51 20.59 7.96
N THR A 206 1.29 19.89 8.78
CA THR A 206 2.44 19.11 8.31
C THR A 206 1.98 18.00 7.36
N ILE A 207 0.93 17.26 7.72
CA ILE A 207 0.35 16.22 6.85
C ILE A 207 -0.20 16.82 5.56
N PHE A 208 -0.84 17.98 5.63
CA PHE A 208 -1.27 18.72 4.43
C PHE A 208 -0.07 19.06 3.53
N GLY A 209 1.03 19.57 4.09
CA GLY A 209 2.27 19.84 3.34
C GLY A 209 2.84 18.59 2.66
N ILE A 210 2.87 17.45 3.36
CA ILE A 210 3.31 16.15 2.81
C ILE A 210 2.41 15.73 1.62
N THR A 211 1.09 15.90 1.74
CA THR A 211 0.17 15.53 0.66
C THR A 211 0.22 16.48 -0.53
N VAL A 212 0.49 17.78 -0.31
CA VAL A 212 0.76 18.74 -1.38
C VAL A 212 2.06 18.37 -2.11
N LEU A 213 3.11 17.97 -1.39
CA LEU A 213 4.34 17.47 -2.01
C LEU A 213 4.08 16.22 -2.86
N ALA A 214 3.25 15.29 -2.37
CA ALA A 214 2.81 14.14 -3.15
C ALA A 214 2.07 14.54 -4.44
N LEU A 215 1.20 15.54 -4.35
CA LEU A 215 0.48 16.08 -5.50
C LEU A 215 1.42 16.71 -6.54
N ILE A 216 2.43 17.44 -6.09
CA ILE A 216 3.47 18.00 -6.97
C ILE A 216 4.25 16.87 -7.65
N CYS A 217 4.70 15.86 -6.91
CA CYS A 217 5.42 14.71 -7.44
C CYS A 217 4.64 13.99 -8.54
N VAL A 218 3.37 13.69 -8.30
CA VAL A 218 2.56 13.00 -9.32
C VAL A 218 2.24 13.89 -10.51
N SER A 219 2.09 15.19 -10.32
CA SER A 219 1.84 16.14 -11.42
C SER A 219 3.00 16.20 -12.41
N CYS A 220 4.23 15.93 -11.95
CA CYS A 220 5.41 15.78 -12.80
C CYS A 220 5.41 14.47 -13.61
N CYS A 221 4.52 13.52 -13.28
CA CYS A 221 4.42 12.21 -13.91
C CYS A 221 3.39 12.24 -15.05
N ARG A 222 3.65 12.98 -16.12
CA ARG A 222 2.72 13.06 -17.27
C ARG A 222 2.51 11.69 -17.89
N MET A 223 1.31 11.10 -17.71
CA MET A 223 0.91 9.84 -18.31
C MET A 223 -0.12 10.07 -19.41
N LYS A 224 0.14 9.48 -20.59
CA LYS A 224 -0.84 9.43 -21.67
C LYS A 224 -1.57 8.09 -21.55
N TYR A 225 -2.89 8.12 -21.46
CA TYR A 225 -3.71 6.92 -21.49
C TYR A 225 -4.50 6.86 -22.80
N PRO A 226 -4.64 5.67 -23.39
CA PRO A 226 -5.54 5.46 -24.54
C PRO A 226 -6.99 5.73 -24.11
N LYS A 227 -7.86 5.93 -25.11
CA LYS A 227 -9.31 6.07 -24.86
C LYS A 227 -9.82 4.79 -24.19
N VAL A 228 -10.44 4.92 -23.03
CA VAL A 228 -10.99 3.81 -22.27
C VAL A 228 -12.35 3.40 -22.86
N GLN A 229 -12.56 2.12 -23.10
CA GLN A 229 -13.88 1.59 -23.45
C GLN A 229 -14.75 1.56 -22.18
N ARG A 230 -15.84 2.31 -22.19
CA ARG A 230 -16.75 2.40 -21.04
C ARG A 230 -17.49 1.08 -20.81
N LYS A 231 -17.41 0.54 -19.61
CA LYS A 231 -18.16 -0.61 -19.15
C LYS A 231 -19.33 -0.17 -18.27
N LYS A 232 -20.44 -0.90 -18.31
CA LYS A 232 -21.56 -0.64 -17.39
C LYS A 232 -21.15 -1.02 -15.97
N PHE A 233 -21.62 -0.25 -14.98
CA PHE A 233 -21.40 -0.55 -13.58
C PHE A 233 -22.17 -1.82 -13.19
N SER A 234 -21.46 -2.82 -12.65
CA SER A 234 -22.04 -4.09 -12.18
C SER A 234 -21.40 -4.48 -10.85
N ILE A 235 -22.17 -4.44 -9.77
CA ILE A 235 -21.71 -4.86 -8.44
C ILE A 235 -21.37 -6.36 -8.45
N ARG A 236 -22.13 -7.17 -9.21
CA ARG A 236 -21.93 -8.63 -9.28
C ARG A 236 -20.57 -9.01 -9.86
N GLU A 237 -20.05 -8.23 -10.80
CA GLU A 237 -18.72 -8.45 -11.41
C GLU A 237 -17.58 -8.00 -10.48
N THR A 238 -17.87 -7.19 -9.47
CA THR A 238 -16.88 -6.66 -8.52
C THR A 238 -16.52 -7.69 -7.45
N ILE A 239 -17.42 -8.63 -7.13
CA ILE A 239 -17.22 -9.63 -6.08
C ILE A 239 -16.92 -10.99 -6.73
N TYR A 240 -15.67 -11.44 -6.64
CA TYR A 240 -15.26 -12.77 -7.07
C TYR A 240 -15.61 -13.77 -5.98
N GLY A 241 -16.69 -14.55 -6.18
CA GLY A 241 -17.25 -15.48 -5.20
C GLY A 241 -16.24 -16.41 -4.51
N PRO A 242 -15.33 -17.08 -5.24
CA PRO A 242 -14.31 -17.96 -4.64
C PRO A 242 -13.34 -17.24 -3.68
N ALA A 243 -13.20 -15.93 -3.75
CA ALA A 243 -12.33 -15.15 -2.86
C ALA A 243 -13.01 -14.78 -1.53
N VAL A 244 -14.34 -14.89 -1.43
CA VAL A 244 -15.11 -14.46 -0.25
C VAL A 244 -14.66 -15.14 1.05
N PRO A 245 -14.45 -16.47 1.13
CA PRO A 245 -13.96 -17.11 2.36
C PRO A 245 -12.59 -16.58 2.79
N PHE A 246 -11.70 -16.33 1.83
CA PHE A 246 -10.38 -15.75 2.09
C PHE A 246 -10.49 -14.30 2.59
N MET A 247 -11.37 -13.49 2.00
CA MET A 247 -11.63 -12.11 2.44
C MET A 247 -12.17 -12.06 3.87
N LEU A 248 -13.11 -12.96 4.21
CA LEU A 248 -13.66 -13.07 5.57
C LEU A 248 -12.59 -13.45 6.59
N ASN A 249 -11.74 -14.43 6.27
CA ASN A 249 -10.63 -14.80 7.13
C ASN A 249 -9.68 -13.63 7.37
N MET A 250 -9.28 -12.90 6.32
CA MET A 250 -8.45 -11.70 6.43
C MET A 250 -9.14 -10.60 7.25
N MET A 251 -10.45 -10.43 7.12
CA MET A 251 -11.21 -9.47 7.92
C MET A 251 -11.09 -9.78 9.42
N PHE A 252 -11.31 -11.03 9.83
CA PHE A 252 -11.17 -11.43 11.24
C PHE A 252 -9.75 -11.24 11.78
N LEU A 253 -8.72 -11.56 10.99
CA LEU A 253 -7.32 -11.37 11.38
C LEU A 253 -6.95 -9.88 11.52
N MET A 254 -7.59 -8.99 10.76
CA MET A 254 -7.28 -7.56 10.78
C MET A 254 -8.01 -6.79 11.89
N ILE A 255 -9.04 -7.37 12.54
CA ILE A 255 -9.77 -6.71 13.64
C ILE A 255 -8.84 -6.36 14.81
N PRO A 256 -8.08 -7.30 15.42
CA PRO A 256 -7.21 -6.96 16.54
C PRO A 256 -6.08 -5.99 16.13
N TYR A 257 -5.51 -6.15 14.95
CA TYR A 257 -4.52 -5.22 14.43
C TYR A 257 -5.08 -3.80 14.30
N GLY A 258 -6.29 -3.66 13.73
CA GLY A 258 -6.97 -2.37 13.60
C GLY A 258 -7.28 -1.72 14.96
N ALA A 259 -7.67 -2.52 15.95
CA ALA A 259 -7.91 -2.04 17.30
C ALA A 259 -6.64 -1.47 17.94
N VAL A 260 -5.50 -2.19 17.84
CA VAL A 260 -4.20 -1.69 18.36
C VAL A 260 -3.82 -0.38 17.70
N ILE A 261 -3.83 -0.31 16.37
CA ILE A 261 -3.43 0.90 15.64
C ILE A 261 -4.34 2.10 15.97
N ALA A 262 -5.65 1.87 16.13
CA ALA A 262 -6.61 2.93 16.38
C ALA A 262 -6.57 3.47 17.82
N TYR A 263 -6.40 2.58 18.80
CA TYR A 263 -6.54 2.93 20.22
C TYR A 263 -5.22 3.00 21.00
N CYS A 264 -4.09 2.62 20.39
CA CYS A 264 -2.78 2.64 21.05
C CYS A 264 -2.40 4.05 21.57
N SER A 265 -2.79 5.11 20.85
CA SER A 265 -2.56 6.49 21.28
C SER A 265 -3.34 6.87 22.53
N ILE A 266 -4.59 6.43 22.65
CA ILE A 266 -5.43 6.66 23.83
C ILE A 266 -4.85 5.90 25.03
N LEU A 267 -4.48 4.62 24.83
CA LEU A 267 -3.89 3.80 25.87
C LEU A 267 -2.54 4.37 26.35
N ALA A 268 -1.71 4.85 25.44
CA ALA A 268 -0.43 5.49 25.77
C ALA A 268 -0.61 6.79 26.54
N GLN A 269 -1.68 7.53 26.28
CA GLN A 269 -2.04 8.74 27.02
C GLN A 269 -2.53 8.40 28.44
N GLU A 270 -3.41 7.41 28.59
CA GLU A 270 -3.90 6.95 29.91
C GLU A 270 -2.78 6.39 30.81
N LYS A 271 -1.76 5.78 30.21
CA LYS A 271 -0.60 5.22 30.92
C LYS A 271 0.57 6.20 31.04
N GLU A 272 0.43 7.44 30.60
CA GLU A 272 1.48 8.48 30.63
C GLU A 272 2.78 8.11 29.87
N ILE A 273 2.67 7.23 28.85
CA ILE A 273 3.81 6.74 28.06
C ILE A 273 3.82 7.28 26.62
N MET A 274 3.18 8.42 26.38
CA MET A 274 3.07 9.04 25.04
C MET A 274 4.43 9.27 24.36
N GLY A 275 5.49 9.55 25.13
CA GLY A 275 6.83 9.75 24.57
C GLY A 275 7.42 8.52 23.85
N HIS A 276 6.95 7.31 24.17
CA HIS A 276 7.40 6.06 23.54
C HIS A 276 6.56 5.67 22.32
N LEU A 277 5.38 6.29 22.14
CA LEU A 277 4.44 5.93 21.09
C LEU A 277 5.00 6.10 19.65
N PRO A 278 5.75 7.15 19.30
CA PRO A 278 6.35 7.27 17.96
C PRO A 278 7.30 6.11 17.66
N TYR A 279 8.08 5.67 18.64
CA TYR A 279 9.04 4.57 18.49
C TYR A 279 8.36 3.21 18.37
N PHE A 280 7.18 3.03 18.99
CA PHE A 280 6.35 1.84 18.82
C PHE A 280 6.03 1.56 17.35
N TYR A 281 5.66 2.59 16.58
CA TYR A 281 5.38 2.40 15.14
C TYR A 281 6.62 2.02 14.33
N ILE A 282 7.82 2.46 14.74
CA ILE A 282 9.08 2.02 14.14
C ILE A 282 9.33 0.55 14.48
N CYS A 283 9.19 0.15 15.75
CA CYS A 283 9.31 -1.24 16.19
C CYS A 283 8.35 -2.17 15.46
N LEU A 284 7.09 -1.75 15.27
CA LEU A 284 6.09 -2.50 14.52
C LEU A 284 6.54 -2.79 13.08
N VAL A 285 7.12 -1.81 12.40
CA VAL A 285 7.63 -2.00 11.03
C VAL A 285 8.88 -2.88 11.01
N VAL A 286 9.76 -2.75 11.99
CA VAL A 286 10.93 -3.64 12.15
C VAL A 286 10.46 -5.08 12.33
N GLY A 287 9.47 -5.32 13.22
CA GLY A 287 8.85 -6.63 13.42
C GLY A 287 8.22 -7.19 12.12
N MET A 288 7.48 -6.35 11.37
CA MET A 288 6.93 -6.73 10.06
C MET A 288 8.02 -7.14 9.06
N LEU A 289 9.14 -6.43 9.01
CA LEU A 289 10.26 -6.75 8.11
C LEU A 289 10.95 -8.05 8.52
N ILE A 290 11.22 -8.23 9.82
CA ILE A 290 11.79 -9.47 10.38
C ILE A 290 10.87 -10.66 10.06
N SER A 291 9.58 -10.53 10.34
CA SER A 291 8.58 -11.56 10.04
C SER A 291 8.58 -11.92 8.55
N LYS A 292 8.55 -10.92 7.66
CA LYS A 292 8.55 -11.12 6.20
C LYS A 292 9.80 -11.87 5.73
N LEU A 293 10.98 -11.50 6.22
CA LEU A 293 12.24 -12.15 5.84
C LEU A 293 12.35 -13.58 6.40
N SER A 294 11.91 -13.78 7.65
CA SER A 294 11.99 -15.08 8.33
C SER A 294 11.02 -16.11 7.77
N THR A 295 9.81 -15.67 7.37
CA THR A 295 8.76 -16.56 6.89
C THR A 295 8.86 -16.90 5.41
N GLN A 296 9.60 -16.11 4.62
CA GLN A 296 9.68 -16.29 3.16
C GLN A 296 10.19 -17.68 2.79
N LYS A 297 11.29 -18.15 3.42
CA LYS A 297 11.84 -19.49 3.18
C LYS A 297 10.86 -20.62 3.50
N ALA A 298 10.05 -20.45 4.53
CA ALA A 298 9.05 -21.44 4.92
C ALA A 298 7.85 -21.45 3.97
N ILE A 299 7.47 -20.30 3.43
CA ILE A 299 6.44 -20.15 2.39
C ILE A 299 6.90 -20.83 1.10
N ASP A 300 8.11 -20.55 0.64
CA ASP A 300 8.71 -21.15 -0.55
C ASP A 300 8.85 -22.68 -0.41
N GLY A 301 9.07 -23.17 0.82
CA GLY A 301 9.11 -24.60 1.16
C GLY A 301 7.74 -25.26 1.36
N GLY A 302 6.61 -24.58 1.08
CA GLY A 302 5.26 -25.12 1.18
C GLY A 302 4.73 -25.33 2.62
N LYS A 303 5.44 -24.83 3.65
CA LYS A 303 5.06 -24.98 5.06
C LYS A 303 4.04 -23.94 5.50
N HIS A 304 2.91 -23.82 4.80
CA HIS A 304 1.91 -22.78 5.06
C HIS A 304 1.14 -22.99 6.37
N ARG A 305 0.72 -24.24 6.69
CA ARG A 305 -0.08 -24.55 7.88
C ARG A 305 0.61 -24.19 9.20
N PRO A 306 1.85 -24.65 9.49
CA PRO A 306 2.53 -24.29 10.74
C PRO A 306 2.79 -22.79 10.87
N LEU A 307 3.02 -22.08 9.75
CA LEU A 307 3.17 -20.63 9.73
C LEU A 307 1.89 -19.91 10.17
N VAL A 308 0.73 -20.35 9.69
CA VAL A 308 -0.57 -19.76 10.09
C VAL A 308 -0.81 -19.97 11.58
N TYR A 309 -0.56 -21.16 12.12
CA TYR A 309 -0.72 -21.41 13.56
C TYR A 309 0.25 -20.60 14.41
N ALA A 310 1.52 -20.48 13.98
CA ALA A 310 2.52 -19.67 14.68
C ALA A 310 2.11 -18.19 14.68
N SER A 311 1.65 -17.63 13.55
CA SER A 311 1.22 -16.23 13.46
C SER A 311 -0.02 -15.95 14.32
N LEU A 312 -0.97 -16.89 14.40
CA LEU A 312 -2.13 -16.78 15.29
C LEU A 312 -1.71 -16.82 16.75
N ALA A 313 -0.78 -17.71 17.14
CA ALA A 313 -0.27 -17.76 18.50
C ALA A 313 0.42 -16.44 18.89
N VAL A 314 1.28 -15.91 18.04
CA VAL A 314 1.93 -14.61 18.26
C VAL A 314 0.90 -13.49 18.38
N LEU A 315 -0.13 -13.45 17.52
CA LEU A 315 -1.19 -12.46 17.61
C LEU A 315 -1.90 -12.51 18.97
N VAL A 316 -2.26 -13.70 19.45
CA VAL A 316 -2.93 -13.86 20.76
C VAL A 316 -2.00 -13.42 21.90
N ILE A 317 -0.74 -13.83 21.87
CA ILE A 317 0.27 -13.42 22.88
C ILE A 317 0.41 -11.90 22.91
N THR A 318 0.51 -11.25 21.74
CA THR A 318 0.59 -9.80 21.64
C THR A 318 -0.66 -9.12 22.20
N MET A 319 -1.87 -9.61 21.87
CA MET A 319 -3.11 -9.06 22.41
C MET A 319 -3.19 -9.18 23.94
N VAL A 320 -2.80 -10.34 24.50
CA VAL A 320 -2.73 -10.53 25.94
C VAL A 320 -1.68 -9.63 26.58
N SER A 321 -0.53 -9.42 25.92
CA SER A 321 0.52 -8.51 26.37
C SER A 321 0.02 -7.05 26.51
N PHE A 322 -0.85 -6.60 25.61
CA PHE A 322 -1.46 -5.26 25.71
C PHE A 322 -2.36 -5.08 26.94
N LEU A 323 -2.98 -6.15 27.47
CA LEU A 323 -3.78 -6.08 28.70
C LEU A 323 -2.90 -5.79 29.94
N PHE A 324 -1.64 -6.22 29.92
CA PHE A 324 -0.69 -6.03 31.02
C PHE A 324 0.31 -4.91 30.76
N LEU A 325 -0.03 -3.96 29.87
CA LEU A 325 0.84 -2.85 29.53
C LEU A 325 1.07 -1.92 30.72
N THR A 326 2.32 -1.87 31.20
CA THR A 326 2.71 -1.08 32.39
C THR A 326 3.81 -0.06 32.11
N SER A 327 4.60 -0.23 31.04
CA SER A 327 5.76 0.62 30.75
C SER A 327 5.99 0.86 29.27
N GLY A 328 6.74 1.93 28.95
CA GLY A 328 7.12 2.23 27.57
C GLY A 328 7.98 1.13 26.93
N ALA A 329 8.86 0.48 27.69
CA ALA A 329 9.65 -0.64 27.19
C ALA A 329 8.78 -1.84 26.80
N HIS A 330 7.72 -2.12 27.57
CA HIS A 330 6.74 -3.16 27.23
C HIS A 330 5.97 -2.81 25.95
N LEU A 331 5.60 -1.54 25.78
CA LEU A 331 4.96 -1.05 24.54
C LEU A 331 5.85 -1.30 23.31
N LEU A 332 7.15 -0.99 23.40
CA LEU A 332 8.09 -1.20 22.30
C LEU A 332 8.29 -2.69 21.99
N ALA A 333 8.39 -3.54 23.01
CA ALA A 333 8.51 -4.99 22.84
C ALA A 333 7.25 -5.59 22.17
N ALA A 334 6.07 -5.11 22.53
CA ALA A 334 4.81 -5.54 21.89
C ALA A 334 4.69 -5.09 20.43
N GLY A 335 5.47 -4.09 20.01
CA GLY A 335 5.52 -3.62 18.62
C GLY A 335 6.35 -4.50 17.68
N VAL A 336 7.30 -5.30 18.19
CA VAL A 336 8.16 -6.21 17.40
C VAL A 336 7.54 -7.58 17.25
#